data_46a96f4dd707cbfef6d00ee2f3ebba2f
#
_entry.id   46a96f4dd707cbfef6d00ee2f3ebba2f
#
_cell.length_a   1.000
_cell.length_b   1.000
_cell.length_c   1.000
_cell.angle_alpha   90.00
_cell.angle_beta   90.00
_cell.angle_gamma   90.00
#
_symmetry.space_group_name_H-M   'P 1'
#
loop_
_entity.id
_entity.type
_entity.pdbx_description
1 polymer ?
#
loop_
_entity_poly.entity_id
_entity_poly.type
_entity_poly.pdbx_seq_one_letter_code
_entity_poly.pdbx_strand_id
1 'polypeptide(L)'
;LREVLDKLSTQLDFQYRLAVLPITVAALMTPAWIAKRLEVPAGTDRIIVPGYCKHNLEDLQRSVSIPVEAGPHDMRKIPQHFGLGYQRPEDYGAYDIEILGEINHAPRLSLEEIIHQARQLKVSGADYIDVGCDPGDQWSGVGDCVRSLVDQGFQVSIDSLNPVEIAAAVDAGASLVLSVNRSN
;
A
#
# COMPACT_ATOMS: atom_id res chain seq x y z
N LEU A 1 -7.05 14.80 -2.81
CA LEU A 1 -8.45 14.38 -2.61
C LEU A 1 -9.42 15.29 -3.38
N ARG A 2 -9.35 16.60 -3.23
CA ARG A 2 -10.25 17.55 -3.94
C ARG A 2 -10.21 17.30 -5.45
N GLU A 3 -9.05 17.25 -6.07
CA GLU A 3 -8.90 17.01 -7.51
C GLU A 3 -9.56 15.71 -7.99
N VAL A 4 -9.44 14.63 -7.20
CA VAL A 4 -10.10 13.35 -7.49
C VAL A 4 -11.62 13.50 -7.43
N LEU A 5 -12.13 14.17 -6.40
CA LEU A 5 -13.57 14.37 -6.23
C LEU A 5 -14.16 15.33 -7.28
N ASP A 6 -13.45 16.36 -7.71
CA ASP A 6 -13.87 17.27 -8.77
C ASP A 6 -14.08 16.52 -10.10
N LYS A 7 -13.12 15.65 -10.46
CA LYS A 7 -13.24 14.79 -11.66
C LYS A 7 -14.43 13.83 -11.56
N LEU A 8 -14.58 13.18 -10.41
CA LEU A 8 -15.65 12.21 -10.17
C LEU A 8 -17.04 12.85 -10.14
N SER A 9 -17.19 14.01 -9.50
CA SER A 9 -18.46 14.72 -9.41
C SER A 9 -18.96 15.15 -10.78
N THR A 10 -18.05 15.55 -11.68
CA THR A 10 -18.38 15.87 -13.08
C THR A 10 -18.76 14.61 -13.86
N GLN A 11 -18.04 13.50 -13.68
CA GLN A 11 -18.26 12.27 -14.44
C GLN A 11 -19.54 11.53 -14.02
N LEU A 12 -19.89 11.56 -12.73
CA LEU A 12 -21.00 10.80 -12.16
C LEU A 12 -22.19 11.68 -11.76
N ASP A 13 -22.14 12.97 -12.08
CA ASP A 13 -23.20 13.96 -11.83
C ASP A 13 -23.69 13.98 -10.37
N PHE A 14 -22.75 14.17 -9.42
CA PHE A 14 -23.08 14.38 -8.01
C PHE A 14 -22.41 15.62 -7.44
N GLN A 15 -22.96 16.15 -6.36
CA GLN A 15 -22.34 17.22 -5.59
C GLN A 15 -21.66 16.67 -4.36
N TYR A 16 -20.57 17.28 -3.94
CA TYR A 16 -19.88 16.88 -2.71
C TYR A 16 -19.46 18.09 -1.88
N ARG A 17 -19.31 17.88 -0.59
CA ARG A 17 -18.66 18.81 0.32
C ARG A 17 -17.56 18.08 1.10
N LEU A 18 -16.38 18.69 1.11
CA LEU A 18 -15.23 18.17 1.84
C LEU A 18 -15.22 18.78 3.25
N ALA A 19 -15.46 17.96 4.27
CA ALA A 19 -15.32 18.34 5.67
C ALA A 19 -13.84 18.23 6.08
N VAL A 20 -13.22 19.37 6.39
CA VAL A 20 -11.84 19.41 6.90
C VAL A 20 -11.90 19.52 8.41
N LEU A 21 -11.53 18.45 9.10
CA LEU A 21 -11.56 18.37 10.55
C LEU A 21 -10.18 18.71 11.14
N PRO A 22 -10.11 19.25 12.38
CA PRO A 22 -8.87 19.73 13.00
C PRO A 22 -8.02 18.56 13.54
N ILE A 23 -7.49 17.76 12.64
CA ILE A 23 -6.56 16.64 12.93
C ILE A 23 -5.45 16.61 11.89
N THR A 24 -4.23 16.44 12.32
CA THR A 24 -3.06 16.45 11.44
C THR A 24 -2.89 15.13 10.68
N VAL A 25 -3.26 14.00 11.32
CA VAL A 25 -3.08 12.65 10.78
C VAL A 25 -4.44 11.97 10.64
N ALA A 26 -4.92 11.81 9.42
CA ALA A 26 -6.23 11.22 9.13
C ALA A 26 -6.39 9.79 9.68
N ALA A 27 -5.32 9.01 9.75
CA ALA A 27 -5.34 7.65 10.29
C ALA A 27 -5.68 7.58 11.80
N LEU A 28 -5.57 8.71 12.52
CA LEU A 28 -5.93 8.80 13.94
C LEU A 28 -7.40 9.19 14.16
N MET A 29 -8.15 9.47 13.12
CA MET A 29 -9.59 9.73 13.24
C MET A 29 -10.34 8.47 13.66
N THR A 30 -11.21 8.63 14.66
CA THR A 30 -12.18 7.58 15.01
C THR A 30 -13.61 8.06 14.73
N PRO A 31 -14.57 7.17 14.45
CA PRO A 31 -15.96 7.56 14.23
C PRO A 31 -16.55 8.38 15.40
N ALA A 32 -16.28 8.00 16.65
CA ALA A 32 -16.70 8.75 17.82
C ALA A 32 -16.07 10.14 17.92
N TRP A 33 -14.84 10.32 17.46
CA TRP A 33 -14.17 11.62 17.42
C TRP A 33 -14.77 12.52 16.32
N ILE A 34 -15.09 11.93 15.15
CA ILE A 34 -15.75 12.60 14.02
C ILE A 34 -17.15 13.07 14.43
N ALA A 35 -17.94 12.21 15.07
CA ALA A 35 -19.29 12.51 15.52
C ALA A 35 -19.41 13.79 16.36
N LYS A 36 -18.38 14.11 17.12
CA LYS A 36 -18.33 15.31 17.97
C LYS A 36 -17.96 16.60 17.23
N ARG A 37 -17.54 16.51 15.97
CA ARG A 37 -16.94 17.64 15.22
C ARG A 37 -17.49 17.84 13.84
N LEU A 38 -18.19 16.84 13.32
CA LEU A 38 -18.75 16.89 11.98
C LEU A 38 -20.05 17.70 12.00
N GLU A 39 -20.08 18.76 11.23
CA GLU A 39 -21.29 19.46 10.88
C GLU A 39 -21.80 18.97 9.53
N VAL A 40 -23.01 18.43 9.53
CA VAL A 40 -23.63 17.86 8.33
C VAL A 40 -24.53 18.93 7.67
N PRO A 41 -24.19 19.39 6.46
CA PRO A 41 -25.01 20.38 5.76
C PRO A 41 -26.39 19.80 5.39
N ALA A 42 -27.38 20.69 5.31
CA ALA A 42 -28.69 20.33 4.80
C ALA A 42 -28.58 19.83 3.33
N GLY A 43 -29.35 18.81 2.99
CA GLY A 43 -29.34 18.20 1.65
C GLY A 43 -28.23 17.18 1.46
N THR A 44 -27.47 16.84 2.50
CA THR A 44 -26.53 15.71 2.44
C THR A 44 -27.32 14.39 2.51
N ASP A 45 -27.05 13.49 1.58
CA ASP A 45 -27.69 12.17 1.48
C ASP A 45 -26.84 11.02 2.03
N ARG A 46 -25.52 11.19 2.12
CA ARG A 46 -24.60 10.22 2.74
C ARG A 46 -23.30 10.87 3.20
N ILE A 47 -22.60 10.18 4.08
CA ILE A 47 -21.29 10.58 4.60
C ILE A 47 -20.28 9.48 4.28
N ILE A 48 -19.16 9.83 3.65
CA ILE A 48 -18.04 8.92 3.42
C ILE A 48 -16.88 9.37 4.32
N VAL A 49 -16.42 8.45 5.17
CA VAL A 49 -15.27 8.68 6.05
C VAL A 49 -14.04 7.92 5.57
N PRO A 50 -12.80 8.29 5.99
CA PRO A 50 -11.61 7.55 5.63
C PRO A 50 -11.72 6.05 5.96
N GLY A 51 -11.14 5.19 5.14
CA GLY A 51 -11.18 3.73 5.31
C GLY A 51 -10.64 3.24 6.66
N TYR A 52 -9.76 4.01 7.30
CA TYR A 52 -9.28 3.75 8.66
C TYR A 52 -10.39 3.82 9.72
N CYS A 53 -11.50 4.49 9.43
CA CYS A 53 -12.66 4.57 10.32
C CYS A 53 -13.63 3.38 10.18
N LYS A 54 -13.28 2.33 9.44
CA LYS A 54 -14.14 1.16 9.17
C LYS A 54 -14.68 0.48 10.43
N HIS A 55 -13.88 0.49 11.51
CA HIS A 55 -14.31 -0.09 12.78
C HIS A 55 -15.14 0.93 13.59
N ASN A 56 -16.20 0.46 14.23
CA ASN A 56 -17.10 1.25 15.07
C ASN A 56 -17.82 2.41 14.32
N LEU A 57 -18.18 2.24 13.04
CA LEU A 57 -18.95 3.22 12.27
C LEU A 57 -20.29 3.56 12.92
N GLU A 58 -20.86 2.63 13.66
CA GLU A 58 -22.10 2.81 14.44
C GLU A 58 -22.03 3.98 15.43
N ASP A 59 -20.85 4.35 15.91
CA ASP A 59 -20.69 5.51 16.81
C ASP A 59 -20.98 6.83 16.10
N LEU A 60 -20.59 6.94 14.83
CA LEU A 60 -20.93 8.09 13.99
C LEU A 60 -22.37 7.96 13.46
N GLN A 61 -22.78 6.78 13.05
CA GLN A 61 -24.12 6.54 12.52
C GLN A 61 -25.24 6.92 13.51
N ARG A 62 -25.01 6.70 14.83
CA ARG A 62 -25.97 7.12 15.86
C ARG A 62 -26.13 8.63 15.99
N SER A 63 -25.16 9.42 15.56
CA SER A 63 -25.19 10.88 15.66
C SER A 63 -25.80 11.58 14.45
N VAL A 64 -26.11 10.83 13.36
CA VAL A 64 -26.66 11.35 12.11
C VAL A 64 -27.78 10.47 11.59
N SER A 65 -28.73 11.08 10.85
CA SER A 65 -29.88 10.35 10.28
C SER A 65 -29.65 9.82 8.86
N ILE A 66 -28.52 10.12 8.28
CA ILE A 66 -28.15 9.72 6.90
C ILE A 66 -27.09 8.61 6.92
N PRO A 67 -26.98 7.76 5.88
CA PRO A 67 -26.01 6.69 5.82
C PRO A 67 -24.57 7.16 5.99
N VAL A 68 -23.80 6.40 6.76
CA VAL A 68 -22.36 6.58 6.94
C VAL A 68 -21.65 5.36 6.41
N GLU A 69 -20.68 5.56 5.54
CA GLU A 69 -19.88 4.48 4.95
C GLU A 69 -18.38 4.76 5.05
N ALA A 70 -17.58 3.71 5.16
CA ALA A 70 -16.13 3.83 5.07
C ALA A 70 -15.71 3.82 3.61
N GLY A 71 -15.00 4.85 3.20
CA GLY A 71 -14.31 4.89 1.93
C GLY A 71 -13.07 3.97 1.89
N PRO A 72 -12.29 4.01 0.82
CA PRO A 72 -11.06 3.23 0.72
C PRO A 72 -9.98 3.79 1.65
N HIS A 73 -9.01 2.93 2.01
CA HIS A 73 -7.79 3.36 2.74
C HIS A 73 -6.90 4.27 1.89
N ASP A 74 -6.84 4.00 0.59
CA ASP A 74 -6.09 4.79 -0.37
C ASP A 74 -7.03 5.66 -1.18
N MET A 75 -6.84 6.98 -1.15
CA MET A 75 -7.68 7.93 -1.88
C MET A 75 -7.64 7.73 -3.41
N ARG A 76 -6.61 7.09 -3.97
CA ARG A 76 -6.54 6.73 -5.39
C ARG A 76 -7.58 5.68 -5.79
N LYS A 77 -8.12 4.95 -4.81
CA LYS A 77 -9.19 3.95 -4.99
C LYS A 77 -10.60 4.52 -4.83
N ILE A 78 -10.75 5.83 -4.63
CA ILE A 78 -12.06 6.48 -4.54
C ILE A 78 -12.89 6.28 -5.82
N PRO A 79 -12.34 6.38 -7.05
CA PRO A 79 -13.10 6.07 -8.26
C PRO A 79 -13.75 4.68 -8.24
N GLN A 80 -13.02 3.69 -7.74
CA GLN A 80 -13.53 2.31 -7.61
C GLN A 80 -14.64 2.19 -6.56
N HIS A 81 -14.55 2.95 -5.46
CA HIS A 81 -15.60 3.03 -4.44
C HIS A 81 -16.91 3.57 -5.02
N PHE A 82 -16.83 4.42 -6.03
CA PHE A 82 -17.97 4.94 -6.80
C PHE A 82 -18.35 4.06 -8.02
N GLY A 83 -17.82 2.84 -8.09
CA GLY A 83 -18.18 1.88 -9.15
C GLY A 83 -17.44 2.05 -10.47
N LEU A 84 -16.48 2.98 -10.55
CA LEU A 84 -15.63 3.08 -11.72
C LEU A 84 -14.54 2.02 -11.68
N GLY A 85 -14.31 1.35 -12.81
CA GLY A 85 -13.21 0.38 -12.94
C GLY A 85 -11.85 1.05 -12.72
N TYR A 86 -10.84 0.26 -12.39
CA TYR A 86 -9.47 0.75 -12.32
C TYR A 86 -9.04 1.21 -13.71
N GLN A 87 -8.87 2.52 -13.87
CA GLN A 87 -8.23 3.08 -15.05
C GLN A 87 -6.77 3.31 -14.71
N ARG A 88 -5.86 2.60 -15.39
CA ARG A 88 -4.46 2.97 -15.38
C ARG A 88 -4.34 4.39 -15.92
N PRO A 89 -3.56 5.28 -15.29
CA PRO A 89 -3.20 6.55 -15.92
C PRO A 89 -2.67 6.29 -17.34
N GLU A 90 -3.00 7.16 -18.30
CA GLU A 90 -2.58 7.01 -19.71
C GLU A 90 -1.05 6.97 -19.85
N ASP A 91 -0.34 7.59 -18.93
CA ASP A 91 1.12 7.65 -18.85
C ASP A 91 1.73 6.58 -17.92
N TYR A 92 0.94 5.62 -17.41
CA TYR A 92 1.45 4.56 -16.55
C TYR A 92 2.42 3.64 -17.33
N GLY A 93 3.68 3.64 -16.88
CA GLY A 93 4.76 2.92 -17.57
C GLY A 93 5.53 3.77 -18.59
N ALA A 94 5.21 5.06 -18.72
CA ALA A 94 5.99 6.01 -19.52
C ALA A 94 7.28 6.48 -18.82
N TYR A 95 7.43 6.17 -17.53
CA TYR A 95 8.60 6.50 -16.74
C TYR A 95 9.60 5.35 -16.76
N ASP A 96 10.89 5.69 -16.76
CA ASP A 96 12.04 4.77 -16.65
C ASP A 96 12.50 4.55 -15.19
N ILE A 97 11.62 4.85 -14.23
CA ILE A 97 11.86 4.61 -12.80
C ILE A 97 11.52 3.15 -12.50
N GLU A 98 12.53 2.40 -12.07
CA GLU A 98 12.36 1.02 -11.63
C GLU A 98 11.73 0.96 -10.23
N ILE A 99 10.79 0.04 -10.05
CA ILE A 99 10.04 -0.16 -8.82
C ILE A 99 10.54 -1.42 -8.12
N LEU A 100 11.01 -1.26 -6.88
CA LEU A 100 11.33 -2.38 -6.01
C LEU A 100 10.08 -2.77 -5.21
N GLY A 101 9.69 -4.04 -5.31
CA GLY A 101 8.63 -4.63 -4.49
C GLY A 101 9.24 -5.47 -3.38
N GLU A 102 9.08 -5.04 -2.14
CA GLU A 102 9.71 -5.68 -0.98
C GLU A 102 8.87 -6.83 -0.43
N ILE A 103 9.54 -7.95 -0.14
CA ILE A 103 9.04 -9.06 0.67
C ILE A 103 9.68 -8.93 2.06
N ASN A 104 8.96 -8.27 2.94
CA ASN A 104 9.40 -8.02 4.32
C ASN A 104 9.50 -9.31 5.12
N HIS A 105 10.51 -9.40 5.97
CA HIS A 105 10.72 -10.54 6.87
C HIS A 105 10.76 -11.89 6.14
N ALA A 106 11.41 -11.95 4.99
CA ALA A 106 11.50 -13.15 4.16
C ALA A 106 11.99 -14.39 4.95
N PRO A 107 12.90 -14.30 5.95
CA PRO A 107 13.30 -15.45 6.77
C PRO A 107 12.17 -16.17 7.51
N ARG A 108 11.04 -15.50 7.72
CA ARG A 108 9.87 -16.05 8.44
C ARG A 108 8.86 -16.74 7.53
N LEU A 109 9.08 -16.66 6.23
CA LEU A 109 8.20 -17.20 5.21
C LEU A 109 8.77 -18.52 4.64
N SER A 110 7.88 -19.38 4.20
CA SER A 110 8.28 -20.51 3.36
C SER A 110 8.68 -20.02 1.96
N LEU A 111 9.51 -20.78 1.26
CA LEU A 111 9.90 -20.48 -0.11
C LEU A 111 8.70 -20.34 -1.04
N GLU A 112 7.65 -21.13 -0.84
CA GLU A 112 6.42 -21.07 -1.62
C GLU A 112 5.68 -19.74 -1.41
N GLU A 113 5.59 -19.25 -0.17
CA GLU A 113 4.99 -17.95 0.16
C GLU A 113 5.80 -16.80 -0.44
N ILE A 114 7.13 -16.87 -0.40
CA ILE A 114 8.02 -15.87 -1.01
C ILE A 114 7.78 -15.81 -2.53
N ILE A 115 7.78 -16.95 -3.21
CA ILE A 115 7.52 -17.04 -4.65
C ILE A 115 6.12 -16.51 -5.00
N HIS A 116 5.13 -16.84 -4.18
CA HIS A 116 3.77 -16.35 -4.38
C HIS A 116 3.71 -14.81 -4.27
N GLN A 117 4.32 -14.23 -3.24
CA GLN A 117 4.39 -12.77 -3.08
C GLN A 117 5.17 -12.10 -4.21
N ALA A 118 6.29 -12.68 -4.63
CA ALA A 118 7.08 -12.20 -5.76
C ALA A 118 6.25 -12.08 -7.04
N ARG A 119 5.45 -13.11 -7.34
CA ARG A 119 4.53 -13.10 -8.50
C ARG A 119 3.46 -12.01 -8.38
N GLN A 120 2.90 -11.81 -7.19
CA GLN A 120 1.93 -10.74 -6.95
C GLN A 120 2.54 -9.35 -7.13
N LEU A 121 3.74 -9.13 -6.61
CA LEU A 121 4.49 -7.88 -6.76
C LEU A 121 4.80 -7.60 -8.24
N LYS A 122 5.25 -8.63 -8.98
CA LYS A 122 5.52 -8.51 -10.42
C LYS A 122 4.27 -8.14 -11.23
N VAL A 123 3.15 -8.80 -10.95
CA VAL A 123 1.85 -8.46 -11.58
C VAL A 123 1.41 -7.04 -11.20
N SER A 124 1.76 -6.57 -10.01
CA SER A 124 1.47 -5.21 -9.54
C SER A 124 2.40 -4.15 -10.14
N GLY A 125 3.43 -4.55 -10.90
CA GLY A 125 4.33 -3.63 -11.62
C GLY A 125 5.71 -3.47 -11.00
N ALA A 126 6.14 -4.33 -10.07
CA ALA A 126 7.50 -4.32 -9.57
C ALA A 126 8.49 -4.79 -10.65
N ASP A 127 9.59 -4.06 -10.79
CA ASP A 127 10.71 -4.42 -11.66
C ASP A 127 11.66 -5.35 -10.93
N TYR A 128 11.96 -5.06 -9.68
CA TYR A 128 12.76 -5.86 -8.76
C TYR A 128 11.90 -6.46 -7.65
N ILE A 129 12.27 -7.67 -7.24
CA ILE A 129 11.79 -8.29 -6.00
C ILE A 129 12.88 -8.10 -4.96
N ASP A 130 12.57 -7.31 -3.95
CA ASP A 130 13.47 -7.04 -2.85
C ASP A 130 13.25 -8.02 -1.71
N VAL A 131 14.32 -8.76 -1.35
CA VAL A 131 14.27 -9.77 -0.29
C VAL A 131 14.74 -9.14 1.01
N GLY A 132 13.79 -8.80 1.88
CA GLY A 132 14.07 -8.18 3.18
C GLY A 132 14.42 -9.21 4.26
N CYS A 133 15.64 -9.14 4.80
CA CYS A 133 16.09 -9.95 5.93
C CYS A 133 15.70 -9.34 7.28
N ASP A 134 15.74 -10.15 8.35
CA ASP A 134 15.50 -9.65 9.71
C ASP A 134 16.82 -9.14 10.33
N PRO A 135 16.80 -7.97 10.97
CA PRO A 135 17.99 -7.50 11.70
C PRO A 135 18.32 -8.39 12.89
N GLY A 136 19.59 -8.76 13.02
CA GLY A 136 20.14 -9.43 14.19
C GLY A 136 20.30 -10.94 14.09
N ASP A 137 19.46 -11.63 13.34
CA ASP A 137 19.58 -13.06 13.09
C ASP A 137 20.14 -13.35 11.70
N GLN A 138 20.99 -14.36 11.57
CA GLN A 138 21.53 -14.76 10.27
C GLN A 138 20.62 -15.78 9.60
N TRP A 139 20.14 -15.47 8.41
CA TRP A 139 19.35 -16.38 7.61
C TRP A 139 20.22 -17.20 6.65
N SER A 140 20.44 -18.45 6.97
CA SER A 140 21.24 -19.36 6.12
C SER A 140 20.58 -19.74 4.79
N GLY A 141 19.27 -19.57 4.65
CA GLY A 141 18.48 -19.90 3.46
C GLY A 141 18.44 -18.82 2.38
N VAL A 142 19.07 -17.67 2.60
CA VAL A 142 18.99 -16.51 1.71
C VAL A 142 19.48 -16.84 0.29
N GLY A 143 20.60 -17.55 0.16
CA GLY A 143 21.15 -17.92 -1.16
C GLY A 143 20.20 -18.81 -1.96
N ASP A 144 19.58 -19.83 -1.32
CA ASP A 144 18.62 -20.71 -2.00
C ASP A 144 17.34 -19.97 -2.38
N CYS A 145 16.88 -19.07 -1.53
CA CYS A 145 15.75 -18.20 -1.80
C CYS A 145 15.99 -17.31 -3.03
N VAL A 146 17.11 -16.58 -3.04
CA VAL A 146 17.47 -15.69 -4.16
C VAL A 146 17.63 -16.49 -5.44
N ARG A 147 18.35 -17.62 -5.42
CA ARG A 147 18.50 -18.48 -6.60
C ARG A 147 17.16 -18.93 -7.15
N SER A 148 16.24 -19.35 -6.28
CA SER A 148 14.92 -19.78 -6.69
C SER A 148 14.09 -18.69 -7.36
N LEU A 149 14.26 -17.45 -6.93
CA LEU A 149 13.61 -16.28 -7.56
C LEU A 149 14.26 -15.95 -8.91
N VAL A 150 15.60 -15.94 -8.97
CA VAL A 150 16.37 -15.69 -10.20
C VAL A 150 16.06 -16.74 -11.26
N ASP A 151 16.00 -18.01 -10.90
CA ASP A 151 15.67 -19.14 -11.81
C ASP A 151 14.23 -19.00 -12.37
N GLN A 152 13.33 -18.29 -11.70
CA GLN A 152 12.00 -17.97 -12.19
C GLN A 152 11.95 -16.66 -13.02
N GLY A 153 13.10 -16.04 -13.28
CA GLY A 153 13.21 -14.86 -14.13
C GLY A 153 12.93 -13.53 -13.41
N PHE A 154 12.92 -13.50 -12.08
CA PHE A 154 12.84 -12.24 -11.35
C PHE A 154 14.20 -11.54 -11.30
N GLN A 155 14.18 -10.21 -11.39
CA GLN A 155 15.29 -9.37 -10.95
C GLN A 155 15.23 -9.27 -9.42
N VAL A 156 16.32 -9.56 -8.73
CA VAL A 156 16.31 -9.67 -7.27
C VAL A 156 17.27 -8.66 -6.66
N SER A 157 16.79 -7.95 -5.64
CA SER A 157 17.60 -7.20 -4.70
C SER A 157 17.59 -7.87 -3.32
N ILE A 158 18.60 -7.55 -2.53
CA ILE A 158 18.72 -8.01 -1.14
C ILE A 158 18.81 -6.81 -0.21
N ASP A 159 17.93 -6.77 0.80
CA ASP A 159 18.02 -5.83 1.91
C ASP A 159 18.45 -6.56 3.18
N SER A 160 19.72 -6.43 3.50
CA SER A 160 20.34 -6.99 4.69
C SER A 160 21.47 -6.13 5.20
N LEU A 161 21.65 -6.13 6.52
CA LEU A 161 22.81 -5.54 7.20
C LEU A 161 23.91 -6.56 7.43
N ASN A 162 23.68 -7.85 7.14
CA ASN A 162 24.62 -8.94 7.39
C ASN A 162 25.48 -9.24 6.16
N PRO A 163 26.81 -9.03 6.22
CA PRO A 163 27.70 -9.29 5.07
C PRO A 163 27.66 -10.72 4.54
N VAL A 164 27.38 -11.71 5.40
CA VAL A 164 27.30 -13.11 4.98
C VAL A 164 26.05 -13.38 4.16
N GLU A 165 24.92 -12.79 4.55
CA GLU A 165 23.67 -12.85 3.77
C GLU A 165 23.82 -12.12 2.43
N ILE A 166 24.42 -10.92 2.44
CA ILE A 166 24.67 -10.14 1.23
C ILE A 166 25.54 -10.97 0.26
N ALA A 167 26.65 -11.54 0.73
CA ALA A 167 27.53 -12.35 -0.10
C ALA A 167 26.79 -13.55 -0.71
N ALA A 168 26.05 -14.30 0.11
CA ALA A 168 25.27 -15.45 -0.34
C ALA A 168 24.17 -15.07 -1.36
N ALA A 169 23.54 -13.93 -1.18
CA ALA A 169 22.55 -13.42 -2.11
C ALA A 169 23.16 -13.00 -3.47
N VAL A 170 24.30 -12.30 -3.43
CA VAL A 170 25.05 -11.90 -4.64
C VAL A 170 25.55 -13.13 -5.40
N ASP A 171 26.13 -14.11 -4.70
CA ASP A 171 26.58 -15.36 -5.31
C ASP A 171 25.41 -16.17 -5.92
N ALA A 172 24.21 -15.98 -5.40
CA ALA A 172 22.98 -16.59 -5.92
C ALA A 172 22.33 -15.81 -7.07
N GLY A 173 22.83 -14.61 -7.40
CA GLY A 173 22.39 -13.82 -8.55
C GLY A 173 21.58 -12.57 -8.21
N ALA A 174 21.57 -12.10 -6.95
CA ALA A 174 21.05 -10.77 -6.64
C ALA A 174 21.86 -9.71 -7.37
N SER A 175 21.18 -8.80 -8.07
CA SER A 175 21.80 -7.78 -8.91
C SER A 175 21.86 -6.40 -8.25
N LEU A 176 21.20 -6.24 -7.10
CA LEU A 176 21.18 -5.01 -6.32
C LEU A 176 21.26 -5.33 -4.83
N VAL A 177 22.01 -4.53 -4.08
CA VAL A 177 22.16 -4.65 -2.63
C VAL A 177 21.70 -3.36 -1.98
N LEU A 178 20.81 -3.48 -1.00
CA LEU A 178 20.32 -2.37 -0.19
C LEU A 178 20.94 -2.37 1.21
N SER A 179 20.75 -1.25 1.92
CA SER A 179 21.21 -1.06 3.32
C SER A 179 22.72 -1.18 3.53
N VAL A 180 23.50 -0.86 2.49
CA VAL A 180 24.98 -0.83 2.59
C VAL A 180 25.44 0.40 3.35
N ASN A 181 26.34 0.20 4.31
CA ASN A 181 26.97 1.26 5.08
C ASN A 181 28.44 0.92 5.41
N ARG A 182 29.11 1.72 6.26
CA ARG A 182 30.53 1.51 6.58
C ARG A 182 30.82 0.26 7.43
N SER A 183 29.82 -0.38 7.99
CA SER A 183 29.98 -1.52 8.89
C SER A 183 29.70 -2.88 8.22
N ASN A 184 29.19 -2.86 7.02
CA ASN A 184 28.91 -4.08 6.24
C ASN A 184 29.42 -4.02 4.80
#